data_219a55b0ef4c25f1286b0ea57ec7d2d7
#
_entry.id   219a55b0ef4c25f1286b0ea57ec7d2d7
#
_cell.length_a   1.000
_cell.length_b   1.000
_cell.length_c   1.000
_cell.angle_alpha   90.00
_cell.angle_beta   90.00
_cell.angle_gamma   90.00
#
_symmetry.space_group_name_H-M   'P 1'
#
loop_
_entity.id
_entity.type
_entity.pdbx_description
1 polymer ?
#
loop_
_entity_poly.entity_id
_entity_poly.type
_entity_poly.pdbx_seq_one_letter_code
_entity_poly.pdbx_strand_id
1 'polypeptide(L)'
;GTYQEIAECLEELKFGRLAAVRGKNVDPEKKEQASAYRNLAKDGIKKMKALYLPGDIDEVFADLDACREPILMLLELAEEFSAKFQEAKEEKNLVDFNDLEHFALEVLTGGSLDHKPGLVADELSEIYEEILVDEYQDSNEVQETLIRCVSRERFGMPNVFMVGDVKQSIYK
;
A
#
# COMPACT_ATOMS: atom_id res chain seq x y z
N GLY A 1 -15.69 -17.53 4.09
CA GLY A 1 -15.25 -18.87 3.69
C GLY A 1 -13.80 -19.08 4.03
N THR A 2 -13.43 -20.32 4.30
CA THR A 2 -12.04 -20.72 4.52
C THR A 2 -11.29 -20.83 3.18
N TYR A 3 -9.95 -20.85 3.23
CA TYR A 3 -9.12 -21.09 2.05
C TYR A 3 -9.53 -22.38 1.33
N GLN A 4 -9.79 -23.44 2.11
CA GLN A 4 -10.15 -24.76 1.59
C GLN A 4 -11.50 -24.74 0.85
N GLU A 5 -12.51 -24.08 1.40
CA GLU A 5 -13.81 -23.92 0.73
C GLU A 5 -13.68 -23.15 -0.59
N ILE A 6 -12.81 -22.13 -0.63
CA ILE A 6 -12.55 -21.35 -1.85
C ILE A 6 -11.80 -22.20 -2.88
N ALA A 7 -10.80 -22.98 -2.44
CA ALA A 7 -10.03 -23.88 -3.30
C ALA A 7 -10.94 -24.93 -3.95
N GLU A 8 -11.74 -25.65 -3.15
CA GLU A 8 -12.70 -26.64 -3.63
C GLU A 8 -13.73 -26.02 -4.61
N CYS A 9 -14.29 -24.86 -4.27
CA CYS A 9 -15.23 -24.17 -5.14
C CYS A 9 -14.62 -23.79 -6.49
N LEU A 10 -13.35 -23.33 -6.50
CA LEU A 10 -12.64 -22.98 -7.71
C LEU A 10 -12.22 -24.21 -8.52
N GLU A 11 -11.92 -25.34 -7.88
CA GLU A 11 -11.62 -26.60 -8.58
C GLU A 11 -12.85 -27.20 -9.25
N GLU A 12 -13.99 -27.16 -8.59
CA GLU A 12 -15.26 -27.65 -9.13
C GLU A 12 -15.82 -26.79 -10.27
N LEU A 13 -15.34 -25.57 -10.43
CA LEU A 13 -15.86 -24.59 -11.39
C LEU A 13 -15.56 -25.04 -12.82
N LYS A 14 -16.58 -25.61 -13.47
CA LYS A 14 -16.52 -26.10 -14.85
C LYS A 14 -17.28 -25.19 -15.80
N PHE A 15 -16.58 -24.62 -16.74
CA PHE A 15 -17.21 -23.87 -17.84
C PHE A 15 -17.75 -24.88 -18.90
N GLY A 16 -19.04 -25.16 -18.86
CA GLY A 16 -19.74 -25.93 -19.88
C GLY A 16 -19.53 -25.37 -21.30
N ARG A 17 -19.87 -26.09 -22.35
CA ARG A 17 -19.89 -25.55 -23.72
C ARG A 17 -20.97 -24.47 -23.82
N LEU A 18 -20.67 -23.36 -24.52
CA LEU A 18 -21.71 -22.43 -24.93
C LEU A 18 -22.71 -23.16 -25.83
N ALA A 19 -24.00 -22.98 -25.53
CA ALA A 19 -25.04 -23.53 -26.38
C ALA A 19 -24.87 -23.02 -27.83
N ALA A 20 -25.00 -23.95 -28.80
CA ALA A 20 -24.95 -23.56 -30.19
C ALA A 20 -26.21 -22.78 -30.54
N VAL A 21 -26.11 -21.47 -30.62
CA VAL A 21 -27.20 -20.60 -31.05
C VAL A 21 -27.30 -20.73 -32.58
N ARG A 22 -28.35 -21.37 -33.04
CA ARG A 22 -28.67 -21.58 -34.46
C ARG A 22 -29.96 -20.83 -34.80
N GLY A 23 -29.92 -19.95 -35.80
CA GLY A 23 -31.10 -19.22 -36.24
C GLY A 23 -30.76 -18.06 -37.16
N LYS A 24 -31.72 -17.64 -38.01
CA LYS A 24 -31.54 -16.50 -38.93
C LYS A 24 -31.45 -15.12 -38.21
N ASN A 25 -31.84 -15.05 -36.94
CA ASN A 25 -31.91 -13.82 -36.15
C ASN A 25 -30.81 -13.74 -35.06
N VAL A 26 -29.69 -14.44 -35.24
CA VAL A 26 -28.56 -14.37 -34.31
C VAL A 26 -27.68 -13.21 -34.69
N ASP A 27 -27.58 -12.25 -33.77
CA ASP A 27 -26.67 -11.11 -33.86
C ASP A 27 -25.21 -11.60 -33.71
N PRO A 28 -24.37 -11.48 -34.77
CA PRO A 28 -22.98 -11.96 -34.73
C PRO A 28 -22.14 -11.25 -33.69
N GLU A 29 -22.35 -9.93 -33.47
CA GLU A 29 -21.59 -9.13 -32.52
C GLU A 29 -21.86 -9.58 -31.10
N LYS A 30 -23.12 -9.82 -30.75
CA LYS A 30 -23.48 -10.32 -29.40
C LYS A 30 -22.92 -11.70 -29.13
N LYS A 31 -22.84 -12.55 -30.15
CA LYS A 31 -22.23 -13.88 -30.00
C LYS A 31 -20.72 -13.78 -29.76
N GLU A 32 -20.04 -12.88 -30.45
CA GLU A 32 -18.62 -12.63 -30.29
C GLU A 32 -18.32 -12.03 -28.89
N GLN A 33 -19.09 -11.03 -28.50
CA GLN A 33 -19.00 -10.44 -27.17
C GLN A 33 -19.21 -11.47 -26.05
N ALA A 34 -20.22 -12.33 -26.16
CA ALA A 34 -20.45 -13.40 -25.17
C ALA A 34 -19.28 -14.37 -25.08
N SER A 35 -18.65 -14.70 -26.23
CA SER A 35 -17.44 -15.54 -26.25
C SER A 35 -16.23 -14.84 -25.63
N ALA A 36 -16.06 -13.54 -25.93
CA ALA A 36 -14.99 -12.73 -25.37
C ALA A 36 -15.09 -12.60 -23.84
N TYR A 37 -16.26 -12.25 -23.31
CA TYR A 37 -16.49 -12.17 -21.85
C TYR A 37 -16.28 -13.52 -21.16
N ARG A 38 -16.69 -14.61 -21.79
CA ARG A 38 -16.46 -15.94 -21.24
C ARG A 38 -14.98 -16.30 -21.17
N ASN A 39 -14.22 -15.96 -22.21
CA ASN A 39 -12.78 -16.19 -22.23
C ASN A 39 -12.08 -15.33 -21.19
N LEU A 40 -12.47 -14.06 -21.07
CA LEU A 40 -11.97 -13.15 -20.03
C LEU A 40 -12.21 -13.71 -18.62
N ALA A 41 -13.42 -14.23 -18.35
CA ALA A 41 -13.75 -14.85 -17.06
C ALA A 41 -12.91 -16.11 -16.80
N LYS A 42 -12.71 -16.97 -17.80
CA LYS A 42 -11.84 -18.15 -17.70
C LYS A 42 -10.39 -17.79 -17.40
N ASP A 43 -9.86 -16.82 -18.13
CA ASP A 43 -8.47 -16.37 -17.98
C ASP A 43 -8.27 -15.69 -16.60
N GLY A 44 -9.26 -14.93 -16.14
CA GLY A 44 -9.27 -14.34 -14.80
C GLY A 44 -9.22 -15.41 -13.71
N ILE A 45 -10.08 -16.43 -13.79
CA ILE A 45 -10.09 -17.54 -12.83
C ILE A 45 -8.78 -18.34 -12.88
N LYS A 46 -8.25 -18.60 -14.08
CA LYS A 46 -6.96 -19.28 -14.23
C LYS A 46 -5.82 -18.50 -13.58
N LYS A 47 -5.80 -17.18 -13.76
CA LYS A 47 -4.82 -16.30 -13.11
C LYS A 47 -4.99 -16.30 -11.58
N MET A 48 -6.22 -16.22 -11.09
CA MET A 48 -6.51 -16.30 -9.66
C MET A 48 -6.03 -17.63 -9.05
N LYS A 49 -6.32 -18.77 -9.70
CA LYS A 49 -5.82 -20.06 -9.26
C LYS A 49 -4.30 -20.11 -9.17
N ALA A 50 -3.62 -19.65 -10.22
CA ALA A 50 -2.16 -19.66 -10.26
C ALA A 50 -1.52 -18.75 -9.20
N LEU A 51 -2.18 -17.64 -8.84
CA LEU A 51 -1.63 -16.65 -7.90
C LEU A 51 -1.94 -16.98 -6.44
N TYR A 52 -3.15 -17.48 -6.16
CA TYR A 52 -3.64 -17.65 -4.79
C TYR A 52 -3.81 -19.10 -4.35
N LEU A 53 -3.71 -20.06 -5.28
CA LEU A 53 -3.82 -21.49 -5.02
C LEU A 53 -2.68 -22.24 -5.73
N PRO A 54 -1.41 -21.95 -5.37
CA PRO A 54 -0.25 -22.49 -6.10
C PRO A 54 -0.04 -23.98 -5.90
N GLY A 55 -0.70 -24.61 -4.93
CA GLY A 55 -0.53 -26.04 -4.62
C GLY A 55 -1.50 -26.56 -3.56
N ASP A 56 -1.18 -27.72 -3.02
CA ASP A 56 -1.89 -28.30 -1.89
C ASP A 56 -1.76 -27.38 -0.67
N ILE A 57 -2.85 -27.20 0.06
CA ILE A 57 -2.89 -26.35 1.25
C ILE A 57 -1.89 -26.82 2.33
N ASP A 58 -1.72 -28.12 2.48
CA ASP A 58 -0.80 -28.69 3.46
C ASP A 58 0.67 -28.40 3.08
N GLU A 59 1.01 -28.40 1.78
CA GLU A 59 2.32 -27.98 1.28
C GLU A 59 2.55 -26.48 1.55
N VAL A 60 1.55 -25.63 1.30
CA VAL A 60 1.64 -24.19 1.56
C VAL A 60 1.86 -23.90 3.04
N PHE A 61 1.16 -24.60 3.93
CA PHE A 61 1.37 -24.46 5.37
C PHE A 61 2.74 -24.97 5.82
N ALA A 62 3.22 -26.07 5.25
CA ALA A 62 4.56 -26.58 5.52
C ALA A 62 5.65 -25.61 5.10
N ASP A 63 5.51 -24.97 3.92
CA ASP A 63 6.43 -23.94 3.43
C ASP A 63 6.40 -22.67 4.31
N LEU A 64 5.20 -22.23 4.74
CA LEU A 64 5.06 -21.09 5.66
C LEU A 64 5.71 -21.40 7.02
N ASP A 65 5.53 -22.60 7.55
CA ASP A 65 6.15 -22.99 8.82
C ASP A 65 7.67 -23.11 8.70
N ALA A 66 8.17 -23.62 7.57
CA ALA A 66 9.61 -23.65 7.29
C ALA A 66 10.23 -22.24 7.18
N CYS A 67 9.49 -21.26 6.66
CA CYS A 67 9.94 -19.87 6.56
C CYS A 67 9.82 -19.09 7.87
N ARG A 68 9.07 -19.58 8.84
CA ARG A 68 8.76 -18.86 10.09
C ARG A 68 10.00 -18.50 10.89
N GLU A 69 10.82 -19.48 11.23
CA GLU A 69 12.02 -19.26 12.05
C GLU A 69 13.03 -18.31 11.39
N PRO A 70 13.36 -18.45 10.09
CA PRO A 70 14.21 -17.48 9.39
C PRO A 70 13.64 -16.07 9.39
N ILE A 71 12.32 -15.90 9.22
CA ILE A 71 11.67 -14.58 9.23
C ILE A 71 11.71 -13.96 10.62
N LEU A 72 11.40 -14.73 11.66
CA LEU A 72 11.49 -14.25 13.04
C LEU A 72 12.91 -13.83 13.40
N MET A 73 13.91 -14.61 13.04
CA MET A 73 15.31 -14.26 13.27
C MET A 73 15.70 -12.99 12.51
N LEU A 74 15.22 -12.80 11.28
CA LEU A 74 15.47 -11.56 10.52
C LEU A 74 14.85 -10.34 11.20
N LEU A 75 13.65 -10.48 11.75
CA LEU A 75 12.99 -9.41 12.51
C LEU A 75 13.75 -9.07 13.78
N GLU A 76 14.16 -10.07 14.56
CA GLU A 76 14.98 -9.88 15.77
C GLU A 76 16.31 -9.17 15.45
N LEU A 77 17.00 -9.58 14.37
CA LEU A 77 18.23 -8.93 13.93
C LEU A 77 18.00 -7.46 13.49
N ALA A 78 16.88 -7.19 12.83
CA ALA A 78 16.53 -5.83 12.43
C ALA A 78 16.22 -4.94 13.64
N GLU A 79 15.51 -5.47 14.63
CA GLU A 79 15.23 -4.76 15.90
C GLU A 79 16.53 -4.50 16.70
N GLU A 80 17.39 -5.51 16.83
CA GLU A 80 18.68 -5.36 17.54
C GLU A 80 19.59 -4.37 16.83
N PHE A 81 19.64 -4.42 15.50
CA PHE A 81 20.40 -3.45 14.70
C PHE A 81 19.87 -2.03 14.91
N SER A 82 18.55 -1.84 14.84
CA SER A 82 17.93 -0.52 15.03
C SER A 82 18.21 0.04 16.42
N ALA A 83 18.11 -0.78 17.46
CA ALA A 83 18.43 -0.36 18.82
C ALA A 83 19.89 0.06 18.99
N LYS A 84 20.84 -0.76 18.50
CA LYS A 84 22.28 -0.45 18.57
C LYS A 84 22.65 0.77 17.71
N PHE A 85 22.01 0.93 16.55
CA PHE A 85 22.25 2.08 15.70
C PHE A 85 21.77 3.38 16.38
N GLN A 86 20.61 3.34 17.02
CA GLN A 86 20.08 4.47 17.78
C GLN A 86 21.01 4.82 18.97
N GLU A 87 21.42 3.82 19.76
CA GLU A 87 22.37 4.01 20.86
C GLU A 87 23.70 4.66 20.40
N ALA A 88 24.23 4.18 19.28
CA ALA A 88 25.47 4.74 18.71
C ALA A 88 25.31 6.18 18.20
N LYS A 89 24.11 6.57 17.72
CA LYS A 89 23.78 7.97 17.38
C LYS A 89 23.71 8.84 18.63
N GLU A 90 23.04 8.37 19.68
CA GLU A 90 22.88 9.07 20.95
C GLU A 90 24.23 9.30 21.64
N GLU A 91 25.11 8.29 21.70
CA GLU A 91 26.47 8.43 22.25
C GLU A 91 27.30 9.53 21.57
N LYS A 92 27.07 9.72 20.26
CA LYS A 92 27.78 10.71 19.45
C LYS A 92 27.06 12.04 19.33
N ASN A 93 25.85 12.18 19.93
CA ASN A 93 24.93 13.30 19.74
C ASN A 93 24.70 13.62 18.25
N LEU A 94 24.43 12.58 17.44
CA LEU A 94 24.13 12.69 16.03
C LEU A 94 22.66 12.34 15.78
N VAL A 95 22.08 13.00 14.80
CA VAL A 95 20.78 12.68 14.22
C VAL A 95 20.92 12.59 12.71
N ASP A 96 20.21 11.68 12.09
CA ASP A 96 20.08 11.63 10.63
C ASP A 96 18.80 12.35 10.15
N PHE A 97 18.62 12.45 8.83
CA PHE A 97 17.44 13.13 8.27
C PHE A 97 16.14 12.45 8.65
N ASN A 98 16.15 11.14 8.77
CA ASN A 98 14.98 10.36 9.16
C ASN A 98 14.58 10.65 10.62
N ASP A 99 15.57 10.76 11.52
CA ASP A 99 15.33 11.17 12.90
C ASP A 99 14.67 12.55 12.98
N LEU A 100 15.15 13.52 12.16
CA LEU A 100 14.60 14.87 12.14
C LEU A 100 13.12 14.88 11.70
N GLU A 101 12.80 14.10 10.68
CA GLU A 101 11.41 13.94 10.20
C GLU A 101 10.52 13.33 11.29
N HIS A 102 10.97 12.26 11.94
CA HIS A 102 10.20 11.59 12.99
C HIS A 102 10.06 12.46 14.25
N PHE A 103 11.10 13.15 14.68
CA PHE A 103 11.01 14.10 15.81
C PHE A 103 10.06 15.24 15.51
N ALA A 104 10.11 15.79 14.29
CA ALA A 104 9.17 16.82 13.89
C ALA A 104 7.73 16.30 13.92
N LEU A 105 7.50 15.08 13.44
CA LEU A 105 6.19 14.43 13.46
C LEU A 105 5.69 14.23 14.90
N GLU A 106 6.55 13.74 15.79
CA GLU A 106 6.22 13.55 17.20
C GLU A 106 5.82 14.87 17.90
N VAL A 107 6.58 15.93 17.67
CA VAL A 107 6.29 17.27 18.19
C VAL A 107 4.97 17.80 17.64
N LEU A 108 4.73 17.68 16.34
CA LEU A 108 3.53 18.20 15.69
C LEU A 108 2.26 17.42 16.04
N THR A 109 2.39 16.13 16.33
CA THR A 109 1.24 15.26 16.68
C THR A 109 1.07 15.05 18.17
N GLY A 110 2.04 15.50 18.99
CA GLY A 110 2.07 15.21 20.43
C GLY A 110 2.22 13.72 20.72
N GLY A 111 2.84 12.94 19.81
CA GLY A 111 3.00 11.49 19.93
C GLY A 111 1.72 10.68 19.64
N SER A 112 0.73 11.27 19.01
CA SER A 112 -0.52 10.58 18.63
C SER A 112 -0.26 9.51 17.57
N LEU A 113 -0.70 8.27 17.83
CA LEU A 113 -0.59 7.15 16.87
C LEU A 113 -1.38 7.39 15.56
N ASP A 114 -2.42 8.22 15.61
CA ASP A 114 -3.24 8.57 14.44
C ASP A 114 -2.61 9.71 13.62
N HIS A 115 -1.44 10.21 14.01
CA HIS A 115 -0.76 11.36 13.41
C HIS A 115 -1.66 12.61 13.27
N LYS A 116 -2.59 12.78 14.22
CA LYS A 116 -3.45 13.98 14.25
C LYS A 116 -2.66 15.18 14.76
N PRO A 117 -2.83 16.35 14.12
CA PRO A 117 -2.21 17.57 14.54
C PRO A 117 -2.51 17.89 16.01
N GLY A 118 -1.46 18.18 16.79
CA GLY A 118 -1.51 18.60 18.17
C GLY A 118 -1.41 20.13 18.32
N LEU A 119 -1.26 20.60 19.56
CA LEU A 119 -1.22 22.03 19.87
C LEU A 119 -0.11 22.80 19.13
N VAL A 120 1.08 22.20 19.00
CA VAL A 120 2.21 22.81 18.28
C VAL A 120 1.90 22.99 16.81
N ALA A 121 1.23 21.98 16.21
CA ALA A 121 0.79 22.05 14.81
C ALA A 121 -0.27 23.17 14.61
N ASP A 122 -1.18 23.35 15.59
CA ASP A 122 -2.16 24.43 15.57
C ASP A 122 -1.47 25.80 15.61
N GLU A 123 -0.55 26.01 16.52
CA GLU A 123 0.22 27.25 16.63
C GLU A 123 1.00 27.55 15.34
N LEU A 124 1.70 26.55 14.77
CA LEU A 124 2.44 26.74 13.52
C LEU A 124 1.50 27.02 12.33
N SER A 125 0.33 26.42 12.27
CA SER A 125 -0.64 26.68 11.22
C SER A 125 -1.17 28.11 11.24
N GLU A 126 -1.17 28.78 12.40
CA GLU A 126 -1.51 30.22 12.52
C GLU A 126 -0.38 31.12 12.03
N ILE A 127 0.87 30.68 12.18
CA ILE A 127 2.07 31.44 11.80
C ILE A 127 2.30 31.42 10.29
N TYR A 128 2.16 30.22 9.67
CA TYR A 128 2.43 30.08 8.24
C TYR A 128 1.26 30.59 7.39
N GLU A 129 1.47 31.71 6.69
CA GLU A 129 0.47 32.28 5.77
C GLU A 129 0.36 31.42 4.49
N GLU A 130 1.50 31.03 3.92
CA GLU A 130 1.61 30.20 2.73
C GLU A 130 2.69 29.12 2.92
N ILE A 131 2.46 27.93 2.41
CA ILE A 131 3.38 26.80 2.40
C ILE A 131 3.62 26.46 0.93
N LEU A 132 4.86 26.63 0.47
CA LEU A 132 5.26 26.35 -0.91
C LEU A 132 6.16 25.11 -0.92
N VAL A 133 5.76 24.09 -1.67
CA VAL A 133 6.51 22.82 -1.79
C VAL A 133 6.90 22.64 -3.24
N ASP A 134 8.20 22.55 -3.48
CA ASP A 134 8.75 22.22 -4.80
C ASP A 134 9.15 20.73 -4.84
N GLU A 135 9.30 20.18 -6.04
CA GLU A 135 9.67 18.77 -6.28
C GLU A 135 8.79 17.77 -5.50
N TYR A 136 7.49 18.06 -5.39
CA TYR A 136 6.55 17.27 -4.59
C TYR A 136 6.54 15.77 -4.96
N GLN A 137 6.90 15.41 -6.21
CA GLN A 137 6.98 14.02 -6.65
C GLN A 137 8.02 13.17 -5.89
N ASP A 138 8.97 13.81 -5.21
CA ASP A 138 10.02 13.13 -4.43
C ASP A 138 9.75 13.16 -2.91
N SER A 139 8.59 13.70 -2.51
CA SER A 139 8.15 13.71 -1.11
C SER A 139 7.74 12.31 -0.65
N ASN A 140 8.05 11.98 0.61
CA ASN A 140 7.62 10.76 1.27
C ASN A 140 6.36 10.99 2.12
N GLU A 141 5.75 9.90 2.63
CA GLU A 141 4.53 9.97 3.45
C GLU A 141 4.70 10.77 4.76
N VAL A 142 5.89 10.72 5.36
CA VAL A 142 6.20 11.46 6.59
C VAL A 142 6.21 12.96 6.30
N GLN A 143 6.90 13.38 5.24
CA GLN A 143 6.96 14.78 4.81
C GLN A 143 5.56 15.31 4.43
N GLU A 144 4.76 14.51 3.73
CA GLU A 144 3.37 14.88 3.44
C GLU A 144 2.56 15.08 4.72
N THR A 145 2.74 14.20 5.70
CA THR A 145 2.06 14.31 7.00
C THR A 145 2.50 15.56 7.76
N LEU A 146 3.80 15.89 7.76
CA LEU A 146 4.32 17.12 8.35
C LEU A 146 3.69 18.37 7.72
N ILE A 147 3.62 18.44 6.38
CA ILE A 147 2.99 19.54 5.65
C ILE A 147 1.51 19.65 6.03
N ARG A 148 0.78 18.54 6.08
CA ARG A 148 -0.63 18.51 6.49
C ARG A 148 -0.82 19.00 7.92
N CYS A 149 0.06 18.62 8.84
CA CYS A 149 -0.02 19.04 10.24
C CYS A 149 0.02 20.57 10.38
N VAL A 150 0.86 21.24 9.60
CA VAL A 150 1.05 22.70 9.68
C VAL A 150 0.19 23.49 8.70
N SER A 151 -0.59 22.82 7.84
CA SER A 151 -1.49 23.46 6.88
C SER A 151 -2.80 23.91 7.53
N ARG A 152 -3.47 24.88 6.90
CA ARG A 152 -4.81 25.34 7.29
C ARG A 152 -5.95 24.62 6.58
N GLU A 153 -5.65 23.61 5.77
CA GLU A 153 -6.68 22.85 5.02
C GLU A 153 -7.76 22.27 5.94
N ARG A 154 -7.37 21.75 7.11
CA ARG A 154 -8.30 21.23 8.11
C ARG A 154 -9.31 22.26 8.64
N PHE A 155 -9.01 23.54 8.50
CA PHE A 155 -9.91 24.64 8.87
C PHE A 155 -10.68 25.21 7.68
N GLY A 156 -10.58 24.58 6.50
CA GLY A 156 -11.22 25.05 5.27
C GLY A 156 -10.55 26.27 4.65
N MET A 157 -9.32 26.58 5.02
CA MET A 157 -8.51 27.70 4.54
C MET A 157 -7.22 27.17 3.89
N PRO A 158 -7.27 26.60 2.67
CA PRO A 158 -6.09 26.01 2.04
C PRO A 158 -5.00 27.06 1.83
N ASN A 159 -3.80 26.76 2.28
CA ASN A 159 -2.63 27.63 2.19
C ASN A 159 -1.39 26.89 1.67
N VAL A 160 -1.56 25.72 1.06
CA VAL A 160 -0.47 24.90 0.52
C VAL A 160 -0.49 24.97 -1.00
N PHE A 161 0.67 25.26 -1.58
CA PHE A 161 0.91 25.22 -3.03
C PHE A 161 2.05 24.24 -3.31
N MET A 162 1.79 23.20 -4.12
CA MET A 162 2.73 22.14 -4.45
C MET A 162 3.02 22.15 -5.94
N VAL A 163 4.29 22.04 -6.29
CA VAL A 163 4.77 21.87 -7.67
C VAL A 163 5.57 20.59 -7.79
N GLY A 164 5.32 19.83 -8.84
CA GLY A 164 6.04 18.60 -9.10
C GLY A 164 5.71 18.03 -10.49
N ASP A 165 6.62 17.22 -11.01
CA ASP A 165 6.44 16.49 -12.28
C ASP A 165 6.56 14.98 -12.04
N VAL A 166 5.42 14.28 -12.06
CA VAL A 166 5.34 12.82 -11.85
C VAL A 166 6.26 12.02 -12.79
N LYS A 167 6.61 12.59 -13.96
CA LYS A 167 7.52 11.93 -14.92
C LYS A 167 8.99 11.98 -14.50
N GLN A 168 9.33 12.90 -13.62
CA GLN A 168 10.69 13.08 -13.08
C GLN A 168 10.90 12.35 -11.76
N SER A 169 9.86 11.77 -11.17
CA SER A 169 10.00 10.96 -9.95
C SER A 169 10.96 9.80 -10.16
N ILE A 170 12.03 9.77 -9.36
CA ILE A 170 13.04 8.70 -9.35
C ILE A 170 12.67 7.58 -8.37
N TYR A 171 11.76 7.83 -7.47
CA TYR A 171 11.22 6.87 -6.51
C TYR A 171 9.84 6.39 -7.00
N LYS A 172 9.77 5.16 -7.48
CA LYS A 172 8.52 4.49 -7.88
C LYS A 172 8.25 3.31 -6.97
#